data_5e4f89a36db633d7f68d4d9e414c530f
#
_entry.id   5e4f89a36db633d7f68d4d9e414c530f
#
_cell.length_a   1.000
_cell.length_b   1.000
_cell.length_c   1.000
_cell.angle_alpha   90.00
_cell.angle_beta   90.00
_cell.angle_gamma   90.00
#
_symmetry.space_group_name_H-M   'P 1'
#
loop_
_entity.id
_entity.type
_entity.pdbx_description
1 polymer ?
#
loop_
_entity_poly.entity_id
_entity_poly.type
_entity_poly.pdbx_seq_one_letter_code
_entity_poly.pdbx_strand_id
1 'polypeptide(L)'
;LFSQLADKHPNTQMVIDHLGIPQPHLPPVPENPFADLDKVISLAKHDNVVIKISGAGTLSHESFPYADIWEPLGKIFNAFGLDRCLWGTDWTRAVELLTYKEGVEAFRVADSLSDSEREILMGGSLSKIYKWAPKN
;
A
#
# COMPACT_ATOMS: atom_id res chain seq x y z
N LEU A 1 -20.53 -0.13 -2.26
CA LEU A 1 -20.57 -1.58 -2.03
C LEU A 1 -19.57 -2.03 -0.97
N PHE A 2 -18.26 -1.78 -1.11
CA PHE A 2 -17.23 -2.23 -0.15
C PHE A 2 -17.52 -1.72 1.28
N SER A 3 -17.78 -0.41 1.46
CA SER A 3 -18.15 0.19 2.75
C SER A 3 -19.37 -0.50 3.38
N GLN A 4 -20.42 -0.77 2.60
CA GLN A 4 -21.62 -1.46 3.08
C GLN A 4 -21.35 -2.90 3.53
N LEU A 5 -20.40 -3.58 2.87
CA LEU A 5 -19.95 -4.92 3.29
C LEU A 5 -19.15 -4.85 4.59
N ALA A 6 -18.27 -3.85 4.75
CA ALA A 6 -17.52 -3.64 5.97
C ALA A 6 -18.46 -3.39 7.18
N ASP A 7 -19.48 -2.52 7.00
CA ASP A 7 -20.49 -2.27 8.02
C ASP A 7 -21.30 -3.53 8.38
N LYS A 8 -21.69 -4.30 7.36
CA LYS A 8 -22.52 -5.49 7.55
C LYS A 8 -21.77 -6.66 8.20
N HIS A 9 -20.45 -6.70 8.04
CA HIS A 9 -19.59 -7.78 8.51
C HIS A 9 -18.44 -7.27 9.38
N PRO A 10 -18.73 -6.62 10.53
CA PRO A 10 -17.70 -5.95 11.35
C PRO A 10 -16.66 -6.91 11.94
N ASN A 11 -17.00 -8.19 12.07
CA ASN A 11 -16.10 -9.23 12.58
C ASN A 11 -15.25 -9.90 11.48
N THR A 12 -15.40 -9.48 10.22
CA THR A 12 -14.62 -10.00 9.10
C THR A 12 -13.55 -9.00 8.73
N GLN A 13 -12.28 -9.40 8.80
CA GLN A 13 -11.18 -8.58 8.32
C GLN A 13 -11.27 -8.46 6.81
N MET A 14 -11.39 -7.24 6.32
CA MET A 14 -11.42 -6.93 4.89
C MET A 14 -10.10 -6.29 4.46
N VAL A 15 -9.61 -6.68 3.30
CA VAL A 15 -8.34 -6.19 2.75
C VAL A 15 -8.60 -5.48 1.44
N ILE A 16 -8.19 -4.22 1.34
CA ILE A 16 -8.13 -3.48 0.08
C ILE A 16 -6.82 -3.87 -0.62
N ASP A 17 -6.93 -4.42 -1.81
CA ASP A 17 -5.76 -4.83 -2.59
C ASP A 17 -5.16 -3.65 -3.37
N HIS A 18 -3.85 -3.64 -3.56
CA HIS A 18 -3.09 -2.73 -4.44
C HIS A 18 -3.53 -1.25 -4.34
N LEU A 19 -3.50 -0.67 -3.12
CA LEU A 19 -3.92 0.72 -2.84
C LEU A 19 -5.39 1.02 -3.14
N GLY A 20 -6.17 0.03 -3.60
CA GLY A 20 -7.58 0.21 -3.97
C GLY A 20 -7.81 1.09 -5.21
N ILE A 21 -6.77 1.35 -5.99
CA ILE A 21 -6.80 2.17 -7.21
C ILE A 21 -6.32 1.37 -8.42
N PRO A 22 -6.73 1.75 -9.65
CA PRO A 22 -6.22 1.11 -10.86
C PRO A 22 -4.70 1.21 -10.96
N GLN A 23 -4.06 0.10 -11.33
CA GLN A 23 -2.61 0.04 -11.47
C GLN A 23 -2.21 -0.41 -12.88
N PRO A 24 -1.19 0.21 -13.49
CA PRO A 24 -0.77 -0.14 -14.84
C PRO A 24 -0.10 -1.52 -14.88
N HIS A 25 -0.28 -2.25 -15.98
CA HIS A 25 0.48 -3.46 -16.30
C HIS A 25 1.69 -3.17 -17.19
N LEU A 26 1.60 -2.10 -17.97
CA LEU A 26 2.63 -1.64 -18.90
C LEU A 26 2.68 -0.11 -18.87
N PRO A 27 3.83 0.50 -19.23
CA PRO A 27 3.92 1.94 -19.38
C PRO A 27 3.01 2.44 -20.53
N PRO A 28 2.58 3.69 -20.51
CA PRO A 28 2.95 4.72 -19.54
C PRO A 28 2.14 4.68 -18.25
N VAL A 29 2.68 5.26 -17.18
CA VAL A 29 1.93 5.55 -15.96
C VAL A 29 0.75 6.46 -16.29
N PRO A 30 -0.47 6.23 -15.75
CA PRO A 30 -1.61 7.12 -15.92
C PRO A 30 -1.27 8.56 -15.51
N GLU A 31 -1.83 9.56 -16.18
CA GLU A 31 -1.56 10.98 -15.92
C GLU A 31 -1.84 11.36 -14.46
N ASN A 32 -2.92 10.84 -13.87
CA ASN A 32 -3.25 11.04 -12.47
C ASN A 32 -3.53 9.68 -11.79
N PRO A 33 -2.50 8.94 -11.39
CA PRO A 33 -2.66 7.59 -10.88
C PRO A 33 -3.41 7.53 -9.54
N PHE A 34 -3.42 8.62 -8.79
CA PHE A 34 -4.06 8.73 -7.48
C PHE A 34 -5.42 9.47 -7.50
N ALA A 35 -6.05 9.63 -8.68
CA ALA A 35 -7.31 10.37 -8.83
C ALA A 35 -8.45 9.89 -7.91
N ASP A 36 -8.50 8.60 -7.63
CA ASP A 36 -9.54 7.97 -6.78
C ASP A 36 -9.13 7.79 -5.31
N LEU A 37 -7.98 8.35 -4.90
CA LEU A 37 -7.41 8.15 -3.57
C LEU A 37 -8.37 8.53 -2.43
N ASP A 38 -9.10 9.64 -2.56
CA ASP A 38 -10.04 10.10 -1.54
C ASP A 38 -11.17 9.09 -1.27
N LYS A 39 -11.60 8.37 -2.32
CA LYS A 39 -12.59 7.28 -2.18
C LYS A 39 -12.04 6.13 -1.35
N VAL A 40 -10.77 5.81 -1.52
CA VAL A 40 -10.08 4.76 -0.76
C VAL A 40 -9.88 5.20 0.68
N ILE A 41 -9.40 6.43 0.91
CA ILE A 41 -9.19 7.01 2.24
C ILE A 41 -10.49 7.01 3.05
N SER A 42 -11.64 7.25 2.40
CA SER A 42 -12.94 7.22 3.07
C SER A 42 -13.30 5.86 3.71
N LEU A 43 -12.63 4.78 3.30
CA LEU A 43 -12.81 3.44 3.85
C LEU A 43 -12.06 3.22 5.17
N ALA A 44 -11.12 4.08 5.52
CA ALA A 44 -10.34 4.01 6.75
C ALA A 44 -11.19 4.15 8.03
N LYS A 45 -12.41 4.70 7.91
CA LYS A 45 -13.40 4.80 8.99
C LYS A 45 -13.86 3.43 9.54
N HIS A 46 -13.64 2.35 8.79
CA HIS A 46 -14.03 1.00 9.21
C HIS A 46 -12.82 0.30 9.85
N ASP A 47 -12.91 -0.05 11.12
CA ASP A 47 -11.81 -0.67 11.88
C ASP A 47 -11.43 -2.06 11.36
N ASN A 48 -12.36 -2.75 10.72
CA ASN A 48 -12.14 -4.07 10.11
C ASN A 48 -11.58 -4.00 8.67
N VAL A 49 -11.14 -2.82 8.21
CA VAL A 49 -10.55 -2.64 6.87
C VAL A 49 -9.07 -2.31 6.99
N VAL A 50 -8.26 -3.06 6.27
CA VAL A 50 -6.82 -2.83 6.07
C VAL A 50 -6.52 -2.66 4.59
N ILE A 51 -5.36 -2.09 4.25
CA ILE A 51 -4.98 -1.77 2.88
C ILE A 51 -3.59 -2.32 2.54
N LYS A 52 -3.44 -2.92 1.36
CA LYS A 52 -2.13 -3.29 0.83
C LYS A 52 -1.46 -2.11 0.14
N ILE A 53 -0.29 -1.76 0.62
CA ILE A 53 0.62 -0.79 0.00
C ILE A 53 1.52 -1.55 -0.97
N SER A 54 0.92 -2.12 -2.00
CA SER A 54 1.63 -2.97 -2.96
C SER A 54 1.61 -2.36 -4.35
N GLY A 55 2.76 -2.46 -5.04
CA GLY A 55 2.94 -1.93 -6.38
C GLY A 55 3.04 -0.40 -6.46
N ALA A 56 3.21 0.31 -5.36
CA ALA A 56 3.18 1.79 -5.33
C ALA A 56 4.20 2.44 -6.27
N GLY A 57 5.42 1.90 -6.36
CA GLY A 57 6.46 2.43 -7.26
C GLY A 57 6.07 2.44 -8.74
N THR A 58 5.15 1.57 -9.15
CA THR A 58 4.67 1.53 -10.54
C THR A 58 3.72 2.66 -10.91
N LEU A 59 3.32 3.47 -9.93
CA LEU A 59 2.46 4.65 -10.09
C LEU A 59 3.27 5.96 -10.17
N SER A 60 4.59 5.87 -10.01
CA SER A 60 5.47 7.04 -10.05
C SER A 60 5.71 7.52 -11.47
N HIS A 61 5.75 8.84 -11.64
CA HIS A 61 6.25 9.53 -12.85
C HIS A 61 7.76 9.82 -12.74
N GLU A 62 8.36 9.56 -11.58
CA GLU A 62 9.78 9.79 -11.32
C GLU A 62 10.57 8.47 -11.36
N SER A 63 11.87 8.59 -11.63
CA SER A 63 12.80 7.47 -11.49
C SER A 63 12.96 7.07 -10.01
N PHE A 64 13.49 5.84 -9.78
CA PHE A 64 13.91 5.44 -8.43
C PHE A 64 14.69 6.58 -7.73
N PRO A 65 14.36 6.92 -6.48
CA PRO A 65 13.53 6.21 -5.52
C PRO A 65 12.03 6.58 -5.47
N TYR A 66 11.44 7.09 -6.56
CA TYR A 66 10.01 7.34 -6.70
C TYR A 66 9.47 8.37 -5.70
N ALA A 67 10.08 9.57 -5.66
CA ALA A 67 9.80 10.56 -4.63
C ALA A 67 8.34 11.07 -4.63
N ASP A 68 7.69 11.09 -5.80
CA ASP A 68 6.33 11.58 -6.00
C ASP A 68 5.22 10.71 -5.39
N ILE A 69 5.52 9.44 -5.01
CA ILE A 69 4.52 8.57 -4.37
C ILE A 69 4.31 8.87 -2.89
N TRP A 70 5.24 9.55 -2.22
CA TRP A 70 5.23 9.67 -0.76
C TRP A 70 4.14 10.60 -0.22
N GLU A 71 3.79 11.65 -0.96
CA GLU A 71 2.69 12.51 -0.56
C GLU A 71 1.34 11.77 -0.57
N PRO A 72 0.93 11.06 -1.64
CA PRO A 72 -0.28 10.24 -1.60
C PRO A 72 -0.22 9.07 -0.61
N LEU A 73 0.93 8.40 -0.44
CA LEU A 73 1.09 7.37 0.58
C LEU A 73 0.93 7.91 1.99
N GLY A 74 1.46 9.10 2.27
CA GLY A 74 1.30 9.78 3.56
C GLY A 74 -0.18 10.01 3.91
N LYS A 75 -1.02 10.34 2.93
CA LYS A 75 -2.48 10.45 3.14
C LYS A 75 -3.10 9.12 3.56
N ILE A 76 -2.68 8.01 2.94
CA ILE A 76 -3.14 6.67 3.31
C ILE A 76 -2.69 6.33 4.73
N PHE A 77 -1.40 6.54 5.04
CA PHE A 77 -0.84 6.24 6.37
C PHE A 77 -1.51 7.04 7.49
N ASN A 78 -1.81 8.32 7.23
CA ASN A 78 -2.52 9.17 8.18
C ASN A 78 -3.96 8.71 8.41
N ALA A 79 -4.64 8.20 7.38
CA ALA A 79 -6.03 7.78 7.48
C ALA A 79 -6.18 6.39 8.12
N PHE A 80 -5.42 5.41 7.65
CA PHE A 80 -5.52 4.02 8.12
C PHE A 80 -4.69 3.73 9.38
N GLY A 81 -3.59 4.47 9.59
CA GLY A 81 -2.53 4.07 10.50
C GLY A 81 -1.63 2.99 9.87
N LEU A 82 -0.33 3.02 10.17
CA LEU A 82 0.63 2.06 9.60
C LEU A 82 0.33 0.60 9.99
N ASP A 83 -0.27 0.38 11.14
CA ASP A 83 -0.64 -0.96 11.63
C ASP A 83 -1.79 -1.60 10.84
N ARG A 84 -2.49 -0.84 9.98
CA ARG A 84 -3.48 -1.33 9.01
C ARG A 84 -2.99 -1.24 7.56
N CYS A 85 -1.71 -0.92 7.33
CA CYS A 85 -1.07 -0.86 6.03
C CYS A 85 -0.15 -2.07 5.85
N LEU A 86 -0.32 -2.83 4.76
CA LEU A 86 0.42 -4.06 4.46
C LEU A 86 1.30 -3.84 3.25
N TRP A 87 2.61 -3.71 3.43
CA TRP A 87 3.52 -3.54 2.32
C TRP A 87 3.68 -4.80 1.46
N GLY A 88 3.91 -4.61 0.16
CA GLY A 88 4.26 -5.65 -0.79
C GLY A 88 4.70 -5.09 -2.13
N THR A 89 5.40 -5.89 -2.92
CA THR A 89 5.93 -5.46 -4.23
C THR A 89 4.91 -5.54 -5.36
N ASP A 90 3.92 -6.41 -5.25
CA ASP A 90 3.05 -6.81 -6.39
C ASP A 90 3.88 -7.29 -7.60
N TRP A 91 4.91 -8.10 -7.33
CA TRP A 91 5.96 -8.43 -8.29
C TRP A 91 5.44 -9.04 -9.59
N THR A 92 4.42 -9.89 -9.52
CA THR A 92 3.86 -10.55 -10.71
C THR A 92 3.32 -9.56 -11.75
N ARG A 93 2.88 -8.37 -11.32
CA ARG A 93 2.43 -7.28 -12.18
C ARG A 93 3.55 -6.27 -12.47
N ALA A 94 4.38 -6.00 -11.46
CA ALA A 94 5.37 -4.92 -11.52
C ALA A 94 6.62 -5.26 -12.36
N VAL A 95 6.81 -6.52 -12.72
CA VAL A 95 8.03 -7.06 -13.37
C VAL A 95 8.47 -6.33 -14.64
N GLU A 96 7.52 -5.79 -15.41
CA GLU A 96 7.79 -5.03 -16.65
C GLU A 96 7.96 -3.52 -16.42
N LEU A 97 7.76 -3.05 -15.16
CA LEU A 97 7.72 -1.62 -14.85
C LEU A 97 8.91 -1.18 -13.99
N LEU A 98 9.40 -2.05 -13.10
CA LEU A 98 10.53 -1.79 -12.22
C LEU A 98 11.22 -3.10 -11.81
N THR A 99 12.41 -3.03 -11.25
CA THR A 99 13.08 -4.21 -10.72
C THR A 99 12.56 -4.56 -9.32
N TYR A 100 12.62 -5.84 -8.94
CA TYR A 100 12.27 -6.28 -7.58
C TYR A 100 13.04 -5.49 -6.52
N LYS A 101 14.35 -5.27 -6.76
CA LYS A 101 15.21 -4.50 -5.86
C LYS A 101 14.69 -3.07 -5.67
N GLU A 102 14.36 -2.38 -6.73
CA GLU A 102 13.81 -1.02 -6.65
C GLU A 102 12.49 -0.99 -5.87
N GLY A 103 11.59 -1.95 -6.09
CA GLY A 103 10.33 -2.05 -5.35
C GLY A 103 10.54 -2.22 -3.84
N VAL A 104 11.60 -2.93 -3.42
CA VAL A 104 11.97 -3.12 -2.01
C VAL A 104 12.70 -1.90 -1.47
N GLU A 105 13.77 -1.46 -2.16
CA GLU A 105 14.67 -0.40 -1.67
C GLU A 105 13.96 0.95 -1.58
N ALA A 106 12.99 1.26 -2.45
CA ALA A 106 12.21 2.48 -2.37
C ALA A 106 11.60 2.71 -0.98
N PHE A 107 11.20 1.64 -0.29
CA PHE A 107 10.67 1.72 1.07
C PHE A 107 11.76 1.57 2.15
N ARG A 108 12.80 0.78 1.88
CA ARG A 108 13.89 0.57 2.82
C ARG A 108 14.73 1.82 3.08
N VAL A 109 14.94 2.64 2.05
CA VAL A 109 15.80 3.84 2.13
C VAL A 109 15.01 5.14 2.23
N ALA A 110 13.69 5.09 2.32
CA ALA A 110 12.85 6.27 2.36
C ALA A 110 13.09 7.13 3.61
N ASP A 111 13.43 8.38 3.41
CA ASP A 111 13.54 9.38 4.50
C ASP A 111 12.17 9.75 5.09
N SER A 112 11.09 9.44 4.37
CA SER A 112 9.71 9.67 4.81
C SER A 112 9.24 8.71 5.91
N LEU A 113 10.02 7.70 6.25
CA LEU A 113 9.70 6.71 7.28
C LEU A 113 10.84 6.64 8.31
N SER A 114 10.50 6.72 9.59
CA SER A 114 11.40 6.33 10.66
C SER A 114 11.67 4.82 10.65
N ASP A 115 12.69 4.35 11.36
CA ASP A 115 12.99 2.92 11.43
C ASP A 115 11.83 2.10 12.02
N SER A 116 11.15 2.61 13.04
CA SER A 116 9.99 1.97 13.64
C SER A 116 8.78 1.92 12.71
N GLU A 117 8.53 2.97 11.94
CA GLU A 117 7.45 2.98 10.94
C GLU A 117 7.75 2.01 9.80
N ARG A 118 8.99 1.93 9.38
CA ARG A 118 9.46 0.99 8.36
C ARG A 118 9.29 -0.47 8.81
N GLU A 119 9.64 -0.77 10.06
CA GLU A 119 9.43 -2.11 10.65
C GLU A 119 7.94 -2.48 10.68
N ILE A 120 7.08 -1.58 11.12
CA ILE A 120 5.63 -1.79 11.13
C ILE A 120 5.12 -2.04 9.71
N LEU A 121 5.41 -1.16 8.77
CA LEU A 121 4.88 -1.20 7.41
C LEU A 121 5.38 -2.43 6.64
N MET A 122 6.69 -2.72 6.67
CA MET A 122 7.31 -3.74 5.82
C MET A 122 7.18 -5.19 6.34
N GLY A 123 6.51 -5.41 7.47
CA GLY A 123 6.30 -6.79 7.96
C GLY A 123 5.47 -6.89 9.24
N GLY A 124 5.62 -5.95 10.17
CA GLY A 124 4.94 -5.99 11.46
C GLY A 124 3.41 -6.04 11.33
N SER A 125 2.83 -5.17 10.50
CA SER A 125 1.40 -5.14 10.24
C SER A 125 0.89 -6.43 9.61
N LEU A 126 1.61 -6.98 8.64
CA LEU A 126 1.26 -8.24 8.00
C LEU A 126 1.24 -9.38 9.03
N SER A 127 2.28 -9.49 9.83
CA SER A 127 2.38 -10.52 10.89
C SER A 127 1.23 -10.43 11.88
N LYS A 128 0.86 -9.22 12.28
CA LYS A 128 -0.26 -8.95 13.19
C LYS A 128 -1.61 -9.34 12.57
N ILE A 129 -1.89 -8.88 11.35
CA ILE A 129 -3.18 -9.03 10.67
C ILE A 129 -3.43 -10.49 10.29
N TYR A 130 -2.44 -11.15 9.68
CA TYR A 130 -2.56 -12.55 9.24
C TYR A 130 -2.18 -13.57 10.33
N LYS A 131 -1.73 -13.09 11.49
CA LYS A 131 -1.23 -13.98 12.59
C LYS A 131 -0.17 -14.96 12.09
N TRP A 132 0.74 -14.46 11.24
CA TRP A 132 1.77 -15.24 10.59
C TRP A 132 3.16 -14.68 10.87
N ALA A 133 4.12 -15.56 11.04
CA ALA A 133 5.53 -15.22 11.10
C ALA A 133 6.33 -16.24 10.28
N PRO A 134 7.49 -15.83 9.70
CA PRO A 134 8.37 -16.77 9.03
C PRO A 134 8.81 -17.86 10.01
N LYS A 135 8.88 -19.10 9.54
CA LYS A 135 9.48 -20.20 10.32
C LYS A 135 10.99 -20.04 10.24
N ASN A 136 11.65 -20.03 11.40
CA ASN A 136 13.11 -20.10 11.50
C ASN A 136 13.64 -21.44 10.97
#